data_9e38f342fb654f29a0b98f1a1d05f326
#
_entry.id   9e38f342fb654f29a0b98f1a1d05f326
#
_cell.length_a   1.000
_cell.length_b   1.000
_cell.length_c   1.000
_cell.angle_alpha   90.00
_cell.angle_beta   90.00
_cell.angle_gamma   90.00
#
_symmetry.space_group_name_H-M   'P 1'
#
loop_
_entity.id
_entity.type
_entity.pdbx_description
1 polymer ?
#
loop_
_entity_poly.entity_id
_entity_poly.type
_entity_poly.pdbx_seq_one_letter_code
_entity_poly.pdbx_strand_id
1 'polypeptide(L)'
;DTTGQRNLTISGELDAATGDFSGDVDVDGTLEADAYTLGDAAFIKIGGTNFDNSLLLGHATTGTLGGGASNAATKNTGVGTEALISLTTADENTCIGYRSGKILTTGSDNTFIGGHVGYNTVGGAASNNAGVGAEALSGLTSGNWNIALGRRAGNNITTGEGNVVLGHADVSSATGDRQLSISGYDGSTTTSWIVGDSSGNLTFAGDVTVGDDLNLTTDSTVINFGADSDTTLTHTDG
;
A
#
# COMPACT_ATOMS: atom_id res chain seq x y z
N ASP A 1 39.97 37.26 10.91
CA ASP A 1 40.33 36.46 9.77
C ASP A 1 41.25 35.32 10.19
N THR A 2 40.76 34.13 10.23
CA THR A 2 41.48 32.91 10.63
C THR A 2 42.06 32.17 9.45
N THR A 3 42.42 32.86 8.39
CA THR A 3 43.07 32.27 7.23
C THR A 3 44.35 31.51 7.63
N GLY A 4 44.26 30.18 7.59
CA GLY A 4 45.35 29.28 7.90
C GLY A 4 45.18 28.46 9.20
N GLN A 5 44.15 28.69 10.02
CA GLN A 5 43.85 27.82 11.14
C GLN A 5 43.12 26.57 10.66
N ARG A 6 43.65 25.39 10.99
CA ARG A 6 43.04 24.08 10.65
C ARG A 6 41.95 23.65 11.59
N ASN A 7 41.91 24.23 12.83
CA ASN A 7 40.93 23.88 13.85
C ASN A 7 40.40 25.18 14.48
N LEU A 8 39.08 25.31 14.51
CA LEU A 8 38.35 26.32 15.25
C LEU A 8 37.65 25.61 16.41
N THR A 9 38.02 25.90 17.65
CA THR A 9 37.32 25.36 18.83
C THR A 9 36.44 26.46 19.42
N ILE A 10 35.14 26.19 19.48
CA ILE A 10 34.13 27.06 20.09
C ILE A 10 33.58 26.31 21.32
N SER A 11 33.76 26.86 22.51
CA SER A 11 33.30 26.25 23.76
C SER A 11 31.85 26.55 24.10
N GLY A 12 31.14 27.20 23.22
CA GLY A 12 29.74 27.59 23.35
C GLY A 12 29.01 27.48 22.02
N GLU A 13 27.95 28.25 21.88
CA GLU A 13 27.14 28.30 20.66
C GLU A 13 27.86 29.05 19.54
N LEU A 14 27.78 28.54 18.30
CA LEU A 14 28.11 29.28 17.10
C LEU A 14 26.79 29.79 16.48
N ASP A 15 26.46 31.04 16.76
CA ASP A 15 25.37 31.75 16.12
C ASP A 15 25.84 32.34 14.78
N ALA A 16 25.50 31.66 13.69
CA ALA A 16 25.84 32.09 12.35
C ALA A 16 24.60 32.01 11.44
N ALA A 17 24.31 33.08 10.73
CA ALA A 17 23.18 33.11 9.82
C ALA A 17 23.35 32.11 8.63
N THR A 18 24.60 31.79 8.28
CA THR A 18 24.96 30.79 7.25
C THR A 18 26.27 30.12 7.63
N GLY A 19 26.37 28.81 7.49
CA GLY A 19 27.59 28.04 7.53
C GLY A 19 27.84 27.40 6.16
N ASP A 20 29.00 27.63 5.56
CA ASP A 20 29.44 26.99 4.33
C ASP A 20 30.55 25.99 4.68
N PHE A 21 30.30 24.71 4.47
CA PHE A 21 31.24 23.62 4.73
C PHE A 21 31.57 22.96 3.38
N SER A 22 32.82 23.11 2.94
CA SER A 22 33.29 22.51 1.68
C SER A 22 33.70 21.03 1.82
N GLY A 23 33.56 20.45 2.99
CA GLY A 23 33.82 19.05 3.34
C GLY A 23 32.74 18.44 4.22
N ASP A 24 33.07 17.30 4.80
CA ASP A 24 32.15 16.59 5.69
C ASP A 24 31.88 17.36 6.97
N VAL A 25 30.66 17.28 7.49
CA VAL A 25 30.26 17.76 8.81
C VAL A 25 30.07 16.53 9.72
N ASP A 26 30.97 16.38 10.69
CA ASP A 26 30.90 15.33 11.71
C ASP A 26 30.26 15.91 12.97
N VAL A 27 29.17 15.31 13.42
CA VAL A 27 28.42 15.74 14.61
C VAL A 27 28.33 14.58 15.59
N ASP A 28 29.18 14.61 16.62
CA ASP A 28 29.18 13.59 17.71
C ASP A 28 27.91 13.59 18.58
N GLY A 29 27.04 14.55 18.41
CA GLY A 29 25.80 14.71 19.13
C GLY A 29 24.58 14.69 18.23
N THR A 30 23.56 15.43 18.62
CA THR A 30 22.33 15.59 17.83
C THR A 30 22.49 16.75 16.87
N LEU A 31 22.22 16.54 15.58
CA LEU A 31 22.04 17.60 14.60
C LEU A 31 20.56 17.95 14.53
N GLU A 32 20.19 19.09 15.10
CA GLU A 32 18.82 19.61 15.02
C GLU A 32 18.72 20.58 13.85
N ALA A 33 17.81 20.29 12.92
CA ALA A 33 17.52 21.18 11.81
C ALA A 33 16.03 21.06 11.45
N ASP A 34 15.41 22.16 11.10
CA ASP A 34 14.02 22.19 10.63
C ASP A 34 13.83 21.41 9.33
N ALA A 35 14.88 21.31 8.52
CA ALA A 35 14.93 20.49 7.32
C ALA A 35 16.36 20.17 6.88
N TYR A 36 16.57 18.96 6.39
CA TYR A 36 17.74 18.58 5.62
C TYR A 36 17.38 18.64 4.14
N THR A 37 18.07 19.49 3.38
CA THR A 37 17.85 19.61 1.93
C THR A 37 19.11 19.24 1.18
N LEU A 38 18.96 18.49 0.08
CA LEU A 38 20.00 18.31 -0.94
C LEU A 38 19.60 19.10 -2.17
N GLY A 39 20.26 20.21 -2.39
CA GLY A 39 19.82 21.20 -3.38
C GLY A 39 18.48 21.82 -2.95
N ASP A 40 17.52 21.89 -3.85
CA ASP A 40 16.20 22.48 -3.57
C ASP A 40 15.15 21.47 -3.03
N ALA A 41 15.54 20.22 -2.73
CA ALA A 41 14.63 19.18 -2.27
C ALA A 41 15.00 18.67 -0.87
N ALA A 42 14.01 18.49 -0.01
CA ALA A 42 14.20 17.82 1.27
C ALA A 42 14.51 16.34 1.06
N PHE A 43 15.66 15.89 1.54
CA PHE A 43 16.06 14.48 1.44
C PHE A 43 15.38 13.60 2.50
N ILE A 44 15.32 14.09 3.72
CA ILE A 44 14.61 13.42 4.83
C ILE A 44 13.79 14.46 5.54
N LYS A 45 12.51 14.18 5.74
CA LYS A 45 11.64 14.96 6.61
C LYS A 45 11.09 14.04 7.71
N ILE A 46 11.42 14.37 8.95
CA ILE A 46 10.98 13.63 10.13
C ILE A 46 10.28 14.62 11.03
N GLY A 47 8.97 14.43 11.21
CA GLY A 47 8.16 15.29 12.08
C GLY A 47 7.96 16.72 11.55
N GLY A 48 7.38 17.57 12.33
CA GLY A 48 7.08 18.98 12.07
C GLY A 48 5.69 19.35 12.52
N THR A 49 5.36 20.65 12.55
CA THR A 49 4.02 21.11 12.89
C THR A 49 3.01 20.45 11.95
N ASN A 50 2.11 19.63 12.48
CA ASN A 50 1.12 18.85 11.75
C ASN A 50 1.65 17.59 11.02
N PHE A 51 2.83 17.07 11.42
CA PHE A 51 3.38 15.84 10.85
C PHE A 51 4.21 15.08 11.90
N ASP A 52 3.58 14.70 13.01
CA ASP A 52 4.27 14.04 14.10
C ASP A 52 4.51 12.55 13.82
N ASN A 53 5.68 12.04 14.20
CA ASN A 53 6.05 10.62 14.12
C ASN A 53 5.94 10.00 12.70
N SER A 54 6.17 10.78 11.66
CA SER A 54 6.10 10.31 10.27
C SER A 54 7.42 10.46 9.55
N LEU A 55 7.71 9.57 8.60
CA LEU A 55 8.93 9.56 7.79
C LEU A 55 8.58 9.68 6.31
N LEU A 56 9.11 10.71 5.62
CA LEU A 56 9.03 10.84 4.17
C LEU A 56 10.43 10.92 3.55
N LEU A 57 10.69 10.05 2.58
CA LEU A 57 11.93 10.03 1.80
C LEU A 57 11.64 10.24 0.31
N GLY A 58 12.42 11.09 -0.34
CA GLY A 58 12.32 11.33 -1.78
C GLY A 58 11.13 12.20 -2.20
N HIS A 59 10.62 13.04 -1.33
CA HIS A 59 9.50 13.94 -1.61
C HIS A 59 9.99 15.25 -2.25
N ALA A 60 9.61 15.51 -3.49
CA ALA A 60 10.10 16.62 -4.30
C ALA A 60 9.38 17.97 -4.04
N THR A 61 8.39 18.03 -3.18
CA THR A 61 7.64 19.27 -2.96
C THR A 61 7.50 19.61 -1.48
N THR A 62 7.67 20.90 -1.19
CA THR A 62 7.37 21.53 0.10
C THR A 62 5.86 21.63 0.37
N GLY A 63 5.07 20.70 -0.18
CA GLY A 63 3.63 20.65 0.06
C GLY A 63 3.36 20.50 1.55
N THR A 64 2.46 21.32 2.07
CA THR A 64 1.99 21.25 3.44
C THR A 64 1.23 19.93 3.59
N LEU A 65 1.91 18.91 4.10
CA LEU A 65 1.24 17.70 4.54
C LEU A 65 0.43 18.07 5.80
N GLY A 66 -0.87 17.97 5.69
CA GLY A 66 -1.77 18.42 6.74
C GLY A 66 -2.11 19.90 6.65
N GLY A 67 -3.03 20.27 5.77
CA GLY A 67 -3.60 21.61 5.68
C GLY A 67 -4.32 21.99 6.97
N GLY A 68 -3.64 22.69 7.86
CA GLY A 68 -4.20 23.56 8.87
C GLY A 68 -5.01 22.91 9.99
N ALA A 69 -4.58 23.18 11.22
CA ALA A 69 -5.30 23.09 12.47
C ALA A 69 -5.70 21.70 13.00
N SER A 70 -5.00 21.29 14.00
CA SER A 70 -5.35 20.35 15.10
C SER A 70 -5.53 18.85 14.83
N ASN A 71 -5.52 18.34 13.61
CA ASN A 71 -5.47 16.90 13.33
C ASN A 71 -4.39 16.63 12.29
N ALA A 72 -3.17 16.53 12.76
CA ALA A 72 -2.03 16.23 11.91
C ALA A 72 -2.03 14.76 11.48
N ALA A 73 -1.69 14.51 10.22
CA ALA A 73 -1.37 13.17 9.76
C ALA A 73 -0.17 12.61 10.53
N THR A 74 -0.34 11.51 11.25
CA THR A 74 0.68 10.95 12.13
C THR A 74 1.08 9.53 11.77
N LYS A 75 2.30 9.11 12.15
CA LYS A 75 2.79 7.73 12.01
C LYS A 75 2.79 7.20 10.57
N ASN A 76 2.91 8.08 9.58
CA ASN A 76 2.94 7.69 8.18
C ASN A 76 4.37 7.44 7.69
N THR A 77 4.56 6.44 6.85
CA THR A 77 5.82 6.16 6.17
C THR A 77 5.62 6.29 4.66
N GLY A 78 6.27 7.28 4.04
CA GLY A 78 6.25 7.51 2.60
C GLY A 78 7.65 7.44 2.01
N VAL A 79 7.90 6.53 1.09
CA VAL A 79 9.18 6.40 0.38
C VAL A 79 8.95 6.41 -1.11
N GLY A 80 9.42 7.43 -1.79
CA GLY A 80 9.32 7.59 -3.24
C GLY A 80 8.69 8.91 -3.66
N THR A 81 8.95 9.30 -4.91
CA THR A 81 8.42 10.55 -5.47
C THR A 81 6.89 10.53 -5.46
N GLU A 82 6.30 11.57 -4.90
CA GLU A 82 4.83 11.75 -4.76
C GLU A 82 4.12 10.64 -3.93
N ALA A 83 4.85 9.84 -3.13
CA ALA A 83 4.21 8.96 -2.16
C ALA A 83 3.52 9.78 -1.07
N LEU A 84 2.25 9.49 -0.77
CA LEU A 84 1.45 10.19 0.27
C LEU A 84 1.39 11.72 0.14
N ILE A 85 1.54 12.27 -1.07
CA ILE A 85 1.64 13.73 -1.26
C ILE A 85 0.41 14.52 -0.84
N SER A 86 -0.75 13.88 -0.79
CA SER A 86 -2.04 14.54 -0.53
C SER A 86 -2.58 14.36 0.89
N LEU A 87 -1.81 13.77 1.81
CA LEU A 87 -2.28 13.52 3.18
C LEU A 87 -2.74 14.81 3.87
N THR A 88 -3.86 14.71 4.57
CA THR A 88 -4.40 15.80 5.41
C THR A 88 -4.51 15.37 6.88
N THR A 89 -5.28 14.33 7.19
CA THR A 89 -5.54 13.84 8.54
C THR A 89 -5.39 12.33 8.68
N ALA A 90 -4.84 11.68 7.65
CA ALA A 90 -4.66 10.24 7.62
C ALA A 90 -3.50 9.77 8.49
N ASP A 91 -3.67 8.68 9.22
CA ASP A 91 -2.70 8.12 10.13
C ASP A 91 -2.28 6.69 9.73
N GLU A 92 -1.08 6.28 10.21
CA GLU A 92 -0.65 4.89 10.18
C GLU A 92 -0.57 4.26 8.78
N ASN A 93 -0.28 5.07 7.74
CA ASN A 93 -0.10 4.57 6.38
C ASN A 93 1.37 4.27 6.07
N THR A 94 1.62 3.16 5.37
CA THR A 94 2.91 2.82 4.80
C THR A 94 2.80 2.78 3.28
N CYS A 95 3.42 3.74 2.59
CA CYS A 95 3.41 3.84 1.15
C CYS A 95 4.83 3.90 0.58
N ILE A 96 5.24 2.85 -0.12
CA ILE A 96 6.58 2.71 -0.69
C ILE A 96 6.48 2.55 -2.20
N GLY A 97 7.02 3.50 -2.95
CA GLY A 97 7.04 3.49 -4.40
C GLY A 97 6.57 4.81 -5.02
N TYR A 98 6.86 4.98 -6.31
CA TYR A 98 6.44 6.15 -7.06
C TYR A 98 4.91 6.29 -7.05
N ARG A 99 4.41 7.41 -6.53
CA ARG A 99 2.98 7.72 -6.44
C ARG A 99 2.13 6.74 -5.62
N SER A 100 2.75 5.99 -4.73
CA SER A 100 2.01 5.11 -3.82
C SER A 100 1.14 5.92 -2.87
N GLY A 101 -0.16 5.63 -2.80
CA GLY A 101 -1.12 6.40 -2.00
C GLY A 101 -1.19 7.88 -2.36
N LYS A 102 -0.92 8.26 -3.61
CA LYS A 102 -0.73 9.66 -4.04
C LYS A 102 -1.85 10.59 -3.64
N ILE A 103 -3.11 10.19 -3.79
CA ILE A 103 -4.27 11.04 -3.50
C ILE A 103 -5.01 10.64 -2.22
N LEU A 104 -4.39 9.80 -1.39
CA LEU A 104 -4.89 9.48 -0.06
C LEU A 104 -4.88 10.75 0.80
N THR A 105 -6.02 11.12 1.38
CA THR A 105 -6.17 12.34 2.19
C THR A 105 -6.49 12.06 3.65
N THR A 106 -7.52 11.25 3.92
CA THR A 106 -8.05 10.97 5.27
C THR A 106 -8.09 9.49 5.63
N GLY A 107 -7.81 8.59 4.67
CA GLY A 107 -7.79 7.15 4.90
C GLY A 107 -6.56 6.71 5.70
N SER A 108 -6.74 5.83 6.68
CA SER A 108 -5.72 5.37 7.60
C SER A 108 -5.44 3.87 7.47
N ASP A 109 -4.34 3.41 8.09
CA ASP A 109 -4.02 1.98 8.20
C ASP A 109 -3.82 1.28 6.85
N ASN A 110 -3.32 1.99 5.83
CA ASN A 110 -3.05 1.37 4.54
C ASN A 110 -1.58 0.98 4.39
N THR A 111 -1.33 -0.17 3.78
CA THR A 111 0.00 -0.61 3.35
C THR A 111 0.03 -0.73 1.83
N PHE A 112 0.69 0.22 1.15
CA PHE A 112 0.82 0.29 -0.29
C PHE A 112 2.28 0.22 -0.72
N ILE A 113 2.69 -0.89 -1.35
CA ILE A 113 4.07 -1.14 -1.76
C ILE A 113 4.15 -1.41 -3.26
N GLY A 114 4.75 -0.49 -4.00
CA GLY A 114 4.89 -0.53 -5.46
C GLY A 114 4.51 0.78 -6.12
N GLY A 115 4.83 0.94 -7.39
CA GLY A 115 4.45 2.13 -8.15
C GLY A 115 2.94 2.19 -8.40
N HIS A 116 2.32 3.35 -8.17
CA HIS A 116 0.89 3.60 -8.40
C HIS A 116 -0.08 2.68 -7.61
N VAL A 117 0.34 2.13 -6.47
CA VAL A 117 -0.55 1.38 -5.58
C VAL A 117 -1.50 2.35 -4.88
N GLY A 118 -2.80 2.03 -4.84
CA GLY A 118 -3.79 2.93 -4.25
C GLY A 118 -3.79 4.34 -4.86
N TYR A 119 -3.47 4.43 -6.16
CA TYR A 119 -3.21 5.72 -6.83
C TYR A 119 -4.45 6.60 -6.96
N ASN A 120 -5.63 5.99 -7.12
CA ASN A 120 -6.86 6.68 -7.53
C ASN A 120 -7.88 6.82 -6.39
N THR A 121 -7.42 6.89 -5.14
CA THR A 121 -8.25 7.05 -3.94
C THR A 121 -8.98 8.41 -3.93
N VAL A 122 -9.84 8.62 -4.93
CA VAL A 122 -10.64 9.85 -5.09
C VAL A 122 -11.50 10.08 -3.85
N GLY A 123 -11.32 11.23 -3.21
CA GLY A 123 -11.91 11.47 -1.89
C GLY A 123 -11.02 10.99 -0.73
N GLY A 124 -9.99 10.19 -1.03
CA GLY A 124 -8.88 9.88 -0.13
C GLY A 124 -9.22 9.19 1.18
N ALA A 125 -10.38 8.52 1.29
CA ALA A 125 -10.90 7.98 2.54
C ALA A 125 -10.76 6.45 2.68
N ALA A 126 -10.13 5.77 1.72
CA ALA A 126 -9.92 4.32 1.78
C ALA A 126 -8.98 3.94 2.94
N SER A 127 -9.39 3.00 3.78
CA SER A 127 -8.68 2.61 5.01
C SER A 127 -8.49 1.09 5.11
N ASN A 128 -7.47 0.67 5.87
CA ASN A 128 -7.23 -0.74 6.18
C ASN A 128 -6.98 -1.62 4.94
N ASN A 129 -6.35 -1.08 3.89
CA ASN A 129 -6.08 -1.84 2.68
C ASN A 129 -4.60 -2.27 2.61
N ALA A 130 -4.36 -3.45 2.08
CA ALA A 130 -3.02 -3.95 1.77
C ALA A 130 -2.87 -4.17 0.26
N GLY A 131 -2.06 -3.34 -0.39
CA GLY A 131 -1.75 -3.43 -1.81
C GLY A 131 -0.24 -3.61 -2.02
N VAL A 132 0.18 -4.71 -2.63
CA VAL A 132 1.59 -4.97 -2.95
C VAL A 132 1.74 -5.37 -4.41
N GLY A 133 2.53 -4.62 -5.15
CA GLY A 133 2.77 -4.80 -6.58
C GLY A 133 2.37 -3.57 -7.39
N ALA A 134 3.06 -3.30 -8.49
CA ALA A 134 2.76 -2.13 -9.32
C ALA A 134 1.29 -2.11 -9.75
N GLU A 135 0.64 -0.96 -9.57
CA GLU A 135 -0.78 -0.73 -9.92
C GLU A 135 -1.79 -1.60 -9.12
N ALA A 136 -1.38 -2.29 -8.03
CA ALA A 136 -2.34 -2.95 -7.15
C ALA A 136 -3.31 -1.93 -6.55
N LEU A 137 -4.61 -2.25 -6.49
CA LEU A 137 -5.66 -1.35 -6.00
C LEU A 137 -5.64 0.05 -6.66
N SER A 138 -5.12 0.19 -7.87
CA SER A 138 -4.95 1.51 -8.49
C SER A 138 -6.28 2.20 -8.80
N GLY A 139 -7.38 1.47 -8.92
CA GLY A 139 -8.73 1.99 -9.10
C GLY A 139 -9.47 2.33 -7.81
N LEU A 140 -8.88 2.01 -6.65
CA LEU A 140 -9.52 2.18 -5.34
C LEU A 140 -9.92 3.64 -5.11
N THR A 141 -11.15 3.86 -4.67
CA THR A 141 -11.66 5.20 -4.32
C THR A 141 -11.94 5.33 -2.82
N SER A 142 -12.82 4.51 -2.26
CA SER A 142 -13.19 4.55 -0.84
C SER A 142 -13.38 3.16 -0.22
N GLY A 143 -13.07 2.08 -0.95
CA GLY A 143 -13.16 0.71 -0.43
C GLY A 143 -12.19 0.46 0.71
N ASN A 144 -12.59 -0.35 1.68
CA ASN A 144 -11.82 -0.66 2.88
C ASN A 144 -11.54 -2.16 2.99
N TRP A 145 -10.53 -2.53 3.80
CA TRP A 145 -10.19 -3.91 4.13
C TRP A 145 -9.88 -4.81 2.93
N ASN A 146 -9.42 -4.24 1.80
CA ASN A 146 -9.06 -5.03 0.63
C ASN A 146 -7.59 -5.50 0.71
N ILE A 147 -7.34 -6.72 0.27
CA ILE A 147 -6.01 -7.31 0.14
C ILE A 147 -5.75 -7.59 -1.32
N ALA A 148 -4.67 -7.02 -1.87
CA ALA A 148 -4.28 -7.21 -3.26
C ALA A 148 -2.77 -7.44 -3.37
N LEU A 149 -2.36 -8.63 -3.74
CA LEU A 149 -0.96 -9.02 -3.87
C LEU A 149 -0.68 -9.45 -5.32
N GLY A 150 0.08 -8.66 -6.02
CA GLY A 150 0.45 -8.88 -7.41
C GLY A 150 0.34 -7.60 -8.24
N ARG A 151 1.05 -7.58 -9.39
CA ARG A 151 0.91 -6.47 -10.32
C ARG A 151 -0.53 -6.39 -10.81
N ARG A 152 -1.16 -5.22 -10.69
CA ARG A 152 -2.57 -4.95 -11.03
C ARG A 152 -3.60 -5.79 -10.26
N ALA A 153 -3.21 -6.41 -9.15
CA ALA A 153 -4.17 -7.13 -8.33
C ALA A 153 -5.30 -6.19 -7.88
N GLY A 154 -6.54 -6.53 -8.17
CA GLY A 154 -7.72 -5.78 -7.79
C GLY A 154 -7.73 -4.33 -8.29
N ASN A 155 -7.10 -4.04 -9.43
CA ASN A 155 -7.02 -2.67 -9.93
C ASN A 155 -8.38 -2.10 -10.38
N ASN A 156 -9.39 -2.94 -10.53
CA ASN A 156 -10.77 -2.54 -10.80
C ASN A 156 -11.59 -2.22 -9.54
N ILE A 157 -11.12 -2.59 -8.33
CA ILE A 157 -11.85 -2.31 -7.08
C ILE A 157 -11.94 -0.79 -6.89
N THR A 158 -13.15 -0.30 -6.65
CA THR A 158 -13.43 1.12 -6.41
C THR A 158 -13.94 1.38 -4.99
N THR A 159 -15.16 0.97 -4.69
CA THR A 159 -15.81 1.14 -3.39
C THR A 159 -16.03 -0.18 -2.65
N GLY A 160 -15.74 -1.32 -3.30
CA GLY A 160 -15.92 -2.64 -2.71
C GLY A 160 -15.02 -2.84 -1.49
N GLU A 161 -15.51 -3.57 -0.49
CA GLU A 161 -14.86 -3.79 0.79
C GLU A 161 -14.54 -5.26 1.05
N GLY A 162 -13.44 -5.51 1.75
CA GLY A 162 -13.08 -6.86 2.21
C GLY A 162 -12.76 -7.85 1.09
N ASN A 163 -12.34 -7.39 -0.09
CA ASN A 163 -11.98 -8.25 -1.20
C ASN A 163 -10.55 -8.77 -1.06
N VAL A 164 -10.31 -9.98 -1.54
CA VAL A 164 -8.98 -10.61 -1.57
C VAL A 164 -8.61 -10.97 -2.99
N VAL A 165 -7.50 -10.39 -3.48
CA VAL A 165 -7.00 -10.65 -4.83
C VAL A 165 -5.53 -11.06 -4.76
N LEU A 166 -5.22 -12.26 -5.24
CA LEU A 166 -3.86 -12.78 -5.33
C LEU A 166 -3.52 -13.06 -6.81
N GLY A 167 -2.47 -12.42 -7.30
CA GLY A 167 -2.03 -12.51 -8.69
C GLY A 167 -2.46 -11.32 -9.54
N HIS A 168 -2.35 -11.44 -10.86
CA HIS A 168 -2.73 -10.40 -11.81
C HIS A 168 -4.21 -10.58 -12.21
N ALA A 169 -5.10 -10.12 -11.38
CA ALA A 169 -6.53 -10.33 -11.55
C ALA A 169 -7.38 -9.20 -10.99
N ASP A 170 -8.61 -9.18 -11.44
CA ASP A 170 -9.69 -8.33 -10.97
C ASP A 170 -10.74 -9.13 -10.18
N VAL A 171 -11.55 -8.43 -9.42
CA VAL A 171 -12.78 -8.98 -8.84
C VAL A 171 -13.93 -8.89 -9.84
N SER A 172 -14.96 -9.72 -9.66
CA SER A 172 -16.13 -9.75 -10.56
C SER A 172 -16.92 -8.44 -10.55
N SER A 173 -16.93 -7.72 -9.42
CA SER A 173 -17.61 -6.43 -9.27
C SER A 173 -16.71 -5.42 -8.58
N ALA A 174 -16.47 -4.27 -9.20
CA ALA A 174 -15.67 -3.18 -8.66
C ALA A 174 -16.21 -2.58 -7.35
N THR A 175 -17.50 -2.71 -7.12
CA THR A 175 -18.23 -2.19 -5.96
C THR A 175 -18.74 -3.29 -5.03
N GLY A 176 -18.48 -4.55 -5.40
CA GLY A 176 -18.90 -5.72 -4.61
C GLY A 176 -17.97 -5.97 -3.43
N ASP A 177 -18.50 -6.51 -2.35
CA ASP A 177 -17.79 -6.79 -1.12
C ASP A 177 -17.42 -8.27 -1.00
N ARG A 178 -16.37 -8.56 -0.21
CA ARG A 178 -16.00 -9.92 0.22
C ARG A 178 -15.85 -10.91 -0.93
N GLN A 179 -15.29 -10.47 -2.06
CA GLN A 179 -14.98 -11.30 -3.20
C GLN A 179 -13.57 -11.87 -3.07
N LEU A 180 -13.35 -13.05 -3.61
CA LEU A 180 -12.04 -13.68 -3.73
C LEU A 180 -11.66 -13.85 -5.20
N SER A 181 -10.41 -13.56 -5.55
CA SER A 181 -9.83 -13.93 -6.84
C SER A 181 -8.39 -14.39 -6.65
N ILE A 182 -8.10 -15.63 -7.05
CA ILE A 182 -6.74 -16.18 -7.05
C ILE A 182 -6.40 -16.58 -8.47
N SER A 183 -5.36 -15.97 -9.05
CA SER A 183 -5.04 -16.09 -10.47
C SER A 183 -3.56 -16.15 -10.74
N GLY A 184 -3.18 -16.86 -11.80
CA GLY A 184 -1.86 -16.81 -12.42
C GLY A 184 -1.87 -15.93 -13.67
N TYR A 185 -0.68 -15.43 -14.03
CA TYR A 185 -0.43 -14.65 -15.22
C TYR A 185 0.91 -15.01 -15.84
N ASP A 186 0.92 -15.35 -17.12
CA ASP A 186 2.10 -15.78 -17.86
C ASP A 186 2.77 -14.69 -18.70
N GLY A 187 2.29 -13.45 -18.59
CA GLY A 187 2.73 -12.31 -19.42
C GLY A 187 1.77 -11.98 -20.56
N SER A 188 0.83 -12.85 -20.87
CA SER A 188 -0.16 -12.72 -21.94
C SER A 188 -1.58 -12.97 -21.45
N THR A 189 -1.77 -14.05 -20.70
CA THR A 189 -3.09 -14.56 -20.30
C THR A 189 -3.19 -14.62 -18.78
N THR A 190 -4.31 -14.16 -18.24
CA THR A 190 -4.69 -14.38 -16.84
C THR A 190 -5.56 -15.62 -16.75
N THR A 191 -5.18 -16.55 -15.89
CA THR A 191 -5.99 -17.73 -15.54
C THR A 191 -6.45 -17.61 -14.11
N SER A 192 -7.74 -17.48 -13.88
CA SER A 192 -8.32 -17.50 -12.55
C SER A 192 -8.50 -18.94 -12.10
N TRP A 193 -7.93 -19.30 -10.97
CA TRP A 193 -8.01 -20.66 -10.43
C TRP A 193 -9.17 -20.81 -9.45
N ILE A 194 -9.36 -19.79 -8.60
CA ILE A 194 -10.40 -19.77 -7.58
C ILE A 194 -11.06 -18.40 -7.58
N VAL A 195 -12.38 -18.38 -7.65
CA VAL A 195 -13.19 -17.17 -7.53
C VAL A 195 -14.22 -17.38 -6.43
N GLY A 196 -14.34 -16.40 -5.54
CA GLY A 196 -15.35 -16.39 -4.47
C GLY A 196 -16.29 -15.20 -4.58
N ASP A 197 -17.55 -15.41 -4.21
CA ASP A 197 -18.56 -14.36 -4.11
C ASP A 197 -18.79 -13.88 -2.67
N SER A 198 -19.58 -12.82 -2.51
CA SER A 198 -19.91 -12.24 -1.20
C SER A 198 -20.72 -13.15 -0.28
N SER A 199 -21.26 -14.24 -0.79
CA SER A 199 -22.01 -15.25 -0.05
C SER A 199 -21.13 -16.40 0.47
N GLY A 200 -19.83 -16.38 0.08
CA GLY A 200 -18.87 -17.42 0.45
C GLY A 200 -18.89 -18.63 -0.48
N ASN A 201 -19.55 -18.54 -1.64
CA ASN A 201 -19.47 -19.58 -2.65
C ASN A 201 -18.12 -19.52 -3.36
N LEU A 202 -17.50 -20.67 -3.59
CA LEU A 202 -16.24 -20.79 -4.33
C LEU A 202 -16.48 -21.50 -5.66
N THR A 203 -15.88 -20.95 -6.69
CA THR A 203 -15.79 -21.55 -8.03
C THR A 203 -14.35 -21.87 -8.35
N PHE A 204 -14.06 -23.11 -8.72
CA PHE A 204 -12.77 -23.57 -9.23
C PHE A 204 -12.84 -23.66 -10.75
N ALA A 205 -11.87 -23.11 -11.46
CA ALA A 205 -11.87 -23.08 -12.92
C ALA A 205 -11.50 -24.44 -13.54
N GLY A 206 -10.94 -25.34 -12.76
CA GLY A 206 -10.54 -26.68 -13.20
C GLY A 206 -10.95 -27.75 -12.20
N ASP A 207 -10.38 -28.93 -12.37
CA ASP A 207 -10.64 -30.07 -11.50
C ASP A 207 -10.13 -29.82 -10.07
N VAL A 208 -10.87 -30.39 -9.10
CA VAL A 208 -10.47 -30.42 -7.70
C VAL A 208 -10.07 -31.84 -7.34
N THR A 209 -8.77 -32.04 -7.03
CA THR A 209 -8.28 -33.32 -6.50
C THR A 209 -8.17 -33.22 -4.98
N VAL A 210 -8.89 -34.07 -4.28
CA VAL A 210 -8.82 -34.21 -2.81
C VAL A 210 -7.94 -35.41 -2.52
N GLY A 211 -6.79 -35.18 -1.86
CA GLY A 211 -5.79 -36.23 -1.62
C GLY A 211 -6.15 -37.18 -0.46
N ASP A 212 -7.16 -36.87 0.32
CA ASP A 212 -7.68 -37.65 1.43
C ASP A 212 -9.20 -37.57 1.43
N ASP A 213 -9.86 -37.18 2.51
CA ASP A 213 -11.31 -37.17 2.61
C ASP A 213 -11.94 -35.86 2.12
N LEU A 214 -13.02 -35.94 1.37
CA LEU A 214 -13.98 -34.85 1.15
C LEU A 214 -15.11 -34.97 2.19
N ASN A 215 -15.09 -34.13 3.21
CA ASN A 215 -16.09 -34.14 4.27
C ASN A 215 -17.17 -33.09 4.05
N LEU A 216 -18.38 -33.49 3.79
CA LEU A 216 -19.57 -32.66 3.59
C LEU A 216 -20.45 -32.74 4.84
N THR A 217 -20.40 -31.72 5.71
CA THR A 217 -20.88 -31.79 7.10
C THR A 217 -22.24 -31.17 7.38
N THR A 218 -22.90 -30.58 6.39
CA THR A 218 -24.22 -29.97 6.59
C THR A 218 -25.36 -30.92 6.26
N ASP A 219 -26.43 -30.89 7.03
CA ASP A 219 -27.57 -31.79 6.91
C ASP A 219 -28.32 -31.76 5.56
N SER A 220 -28.11 -30.72 4.77
CA SER A 220 -28.74 -30.53 3.46
C SER A 220 -27.71 -30.46 2.33
N THR A 221 -26.57 -31.11 2.51
CA THR A 221 -25.52 -31.11 1.46
C THR A 221 -26.00 -31.86 0.23
N VAL A 222 -25.89 -31.23 -0.93
CA VAL A 222 -26.23 -31.82 -2.22
C VAL A 222 -24.96 -31.84 -3.07
N ILE A 223 -24.64 -33.01 -3.62
CA ILE A 223 -23.64 -33.11 -4.71
C ILE A 223 -24.41 -33.09 -6.02
N ASN A 224 -24.34 -31.99 -6.74
CA ASN A 224 -24.94 -31.87 -8.07
C ASN A 224 -23.94 -32.29 -9.13
N PHE A 225 -24.26 -33.32 -9.85
CA PHE A 225 -23.59 -33.70 -11.06
C PHE A 225 -24.27 -33.00 -12.24
N GLY A 226 -23.50 -32.55 -13.23
CA GLY A 226 -24.01 -31.80 -14.40
C GLY A 226 -25.19 -32.45 -15.08
N ALA A 227 -25.86 -31.72 -15.98
CA ALA A 227 -27.13 -32.13 -16.59
C ALA A 227 -27.02 -33.26 -17.64
N ASP A 228 -25.84 -33.67 -18.02
CA ASP A 228 -25.54 -34.56 -19.15
C ASP A 228 -25.31 -36.03 -18.78
N SER A 229 -25.50 -36.43 -17.54
CA SER A 229 -25.55 -37.83 -17.08
C SER A 229 -24.27 -38.65 -17.30
N ASP A 230 -23.12 -38.02 -17.56
CA ASP A 230 -21.83 -38.68 -17.75
C ASP A 230 -20.97 -38.82 -16.47
N THR A 231 -21.58 -38.53 -15.36
CA THR A 231 -20.88 -38.59 -14.05
C THR A 231 -20.72 -40.04 -13.58
N THR A 232 -19.49 -40.38 -13.26
CA THR A 232 -19.16 -41.68 -12.69
C THR A 232 -18.66 -41.51 -11.25
N LEU A 233 -19.35 -42.11 -10.29
CA LEU A 233 -18.83 -42.34 -8.95
C LEU A 233 -18.27 -43.75 -8.90
N THR A 234 -16.93 -43.88 -8.91
CA THR A 234 -16.26 -45.18 -8.89
C THR A 234 -15.53 -45.35 -7.57
N HIS A 235 -15.80 -46.43 -6.84
CA HIS A 235 -14.99 -46.90 -5.75
C HIS A 235 -14.13 -48.05 -6.28
N THR A 236 -12.81 -47.93 -6.18
CA THR A 236 -11.86 -49.01 -6.45
C THR A 236 -11.24 -49.43 -5.14
N ASP A 237 -11.48 -50.67 -4.74
CA ASP A 237 -10.75 -51.27 -3.62
C ASP A 237 -9.27 -51.40 -4.02
N GLY A 238 -8.36 -50.80 -3.21
CA GLY A 238 -6.94 -50.87 -3.37
C GLY A 238 -6.36 -52.14 -2.76
#